data_be67a7e5518eb0209579f43dd8562e29
#
_entry.id   be67a7e5518eb0209579f43dd8562e29
#
_cell.length_a   1.000
_cell.length_b   1.000
_cell.length_c   1.000
_cell.angle_alpha   90.00
_cell.angle_beta   90.00
_cell.angle_gamma   90.00
#
_symmetry.space_group_name_H-M   'P 1'
#
loop_
_entity.id
_entity.type
_entity.pdbx_description
1 polymer ?
#
loop_
_entity_poly.entity_id
_entity_poly.type
_entity_poly.pdbx_seq_one_letter_code
_entity_poly.pdbx_strand_id
1 'polypeptide(L)'
;MGKITKVDAIEQLMRDNGGTASWSIIYDNITKYYPTAKRSADWQEGLRGVLYRDMKKSNRFKKIGLGIFALGEYKEEAKPKDKIRMHSFIEGLCIELGNFNKYLTYTADPSAVYRDNLHLSDFASMQNLPDFSYNEIVHEARRIDVIWLNSKGLKFPQKVFEVVDSISTLNGAFNRSLQLKNFVTEFYIVAPEKHRDKYLQTIELEAYQEQKKRFSFVNYDDIMEWYESELRKDNIKRKLFGNERSFA
;
A
#
# COMPACT_ATOMS: atom_id res chain seq x y z
N MET A 1 31.32 24.62 -14.36
CA MET A 1 30.42 23.51 -14.02
C MET A 1 29.06 24.08 -13.64
N GLY A 2 28.03 23.76 -14.41
CA GLY A 2 26.64 24.20 -14.15
C GLY A 2 26.14 23.66 -12.81
N LYS A 3 25.35 24.45 -12.11
CA LYS A 3 24.75 24.06 -10.81
C LYS A 3 23.74 22.95 -11.05
N ILE A 4 24.00 21.73 -10.58
CA ILE A 4 23.09 20.59 -10.71
C ILE A 4 21.76 20.95 -10.02
N THR A 5 20.66 20.82 -10.74
CA THR A 5 19.32 21.04 -10.16
C THR A 5 18.76 19.76 -9.51
N LYS A 6 17.71 19.90 -8.70
CA LYS A 6 17.01 18.73 -8.14
C LYS A 6 16.45 17.79 -9.22
N VAL A 7 16.02 18.36 -10.36
CA VAL A 7 15.50 17.60 -11.52
C VAL A 7 16.61 16.77 -12.12
N ASP A 8 17.77 17.38 -12.39
CA ASP A 8 18.92 16.70 -13.02
C ASP A 8 19.45 15.59 -12.10
N ALA A 9 19.41 15.81 -10.78
CA ALA A 9 19.82 14.80 -9.80
C ALA A 9 18.87 13.60 -9.78
N ILE A 10 17.56 13.82 -9.88
CA ILE A 10 16.57 12.74 -9.97
C ILE A 10 16.75 12.00 -11.30
N GLU A 11 16.98 12.70 -12.40
CA GLU A 11 17.23 12.09 -13.70
C GLU A 11 18.48 11.20 -13.67
N GLN A 12 19.59 11.69 -13.14
CA GLN A 12 20.81 10.91 -13.05
C GLN A 12 20.65 9.69 -12.17
N LEU A 13 19.96 9.83 -11.02
CA LEU A 13 19.63 8.72 -10.14
C LEU A 13 18.82 7.64 -10.88
N MET A 14 17.81 8.04 -11.66
CA MET A 14 17.03 7.11 -12.46
C MET A 14 17.86 6.44 -13.55
N ARG A 15 18.75 7.18 -14.23
CA ARG A 15 19.66 6.60 -15.23
C ARG A 15 20.55 5.52 -14.63
N ASP A 16 21.13 5.77 -13.47
CA ASP A 16 22.01 4.84 -12.78
C ASP A 16 21.21 3.63 -12.17
N ASN A 17 19.89 3.80 -12.00
CA ASN A 17 18.98 2.76 -11.51
C ASN A 17 18.16 2.08 -12.65
N GLY A 18 18.70 2.01 -13.85
CA GLY A 18 18.06 1.32 -14.97
C GLY A 18 16.86 2.06 -15.58
N GLY A 19 16.79 3.38 -15.42
CA GLY A 19 15.76 4.24 -16.02
C GLY A 19 14.49 4.41 -15.18
N THR A 20 14.42 3.78 -14.01
CA THR A 20 13.25 3.86 -13.11
C THR A 20 13.66 4.11 -11.67
N ALA A 21 12.78 4.68 -10.86
CA ALA A 21 12.96 4.74 -9.40
C ALA A 21 11.61 4.88 -8.67
N SER A 22 11.49 4.24 -7.51
CA SER A 22 10.44 4.50 -6.53
C SER A 22 10.79 5.70 -5.66
N TRP A 23 9.81 6.25 -4.93
CA TRP A 23 10.09 7.29 -3.93
C TRP A 23 11.11 6.84 -2.89
N SER A 24 11.07 5.59 -2.46
CA SER A 24 12.06 5.04 -1.52
C SER A 24 13.47 5.15 -2.11
N ILE A 25 13.68 4.63 -3.31
CA ILE A 25 14.98 4.69 -3.99
C ILE A 25 15.46 6.13 -4.15
N ILE A 26 14.56 7.05 -4.54
CA ILE A 26 14.89 8.47 -4.67
C ILE A 26 15.31 9.06 -3.32
N TYR A 27 14.55 8.83 -2.25
CA TYR A 27 14.84 9.39 -0.93
C TYR A 27 16.11 8.84 -0.31
N ASP A 28 16.40 7.56 -0.50
CA ASP A 28 17.57 6.92 0.07
C ASP A 28 18.86 7.35 -0.64
N ASN A 29 18.79 7.59 -1.95
CA ASN A 29 19.98 7.80 -2.76
C ASN A 29 20.18 9.23 -3.27
N ILE A 30 19.20 10.14 -3.15
CA ILE A 30 19.27 11.49 -3.76
C ILE A 30 20.47 12.31 -3.29
N THR A 31 20.97 12.08 -2.09
CA THR A 31 22.12 12.81 -1.55
C THR A 31 23.43 12.51 -2.28
N LYS A 32 23.51 11.36 -2.98
CA LYS A 32 24.65 11.03 -3.84
C LYS A 32 24.77 11.99 -5.03
N TYR A 33 23.63 12.46 -5.54
CA TYR A 33 23.52 13.30 -6.74
C TYR A 33 23.27 14.77 -6.41
N TYR A 34 22.62 15.03 -5.28
CA TYR A 34 22.33 16.36 -4.76
C TYR A 34 22.63 16.43 -3.27
N PRO A 35 23.90 16.66 -2.85
CA PRO A 35 24.34 16.56 -1.46
C PRO A 35 23.54 17.41 -0.46
N THR A 36 22.94 18.50 -0.95
CA THR A 36 22.14 19.43 -0.13
C THR A 36 20.64 19.09 -0.13
N ALA A 37 20.23 17.96 -0.71
CA ALA A 37 18.82 17.60 -0.87
C ALA A 37 18.05 17.64 0.44
N LYS A 38 18.64 17.12 1.53
CA LYS A 38 18.00 16.92 2.84
C LYS A 38 18.18 18.12 3.82
N ARG A 39 18.63 19.29 3.35
CA ARG A 39 18.85 20.47 4.23
C ARG A 39 17.57 21.13 4.75
N SER A 40 16.48 21.09 4.00
CA SER A 40 15.19 21.64 4.45
C SER A 40 14.34 20.60 5.16
N ALA A 41 13.50 21.02 6.09
CA ALA A 41 12.55 20.11 6.76
C ALA A 41 11.62 19.41 5.74
N ASP A 42 11.18 20.15 4.71
CA ASP A 42 10.22 19.71 3.68
C ASP A 42 10.94 19.21 2.40
N TRP A 43 12.14 18.62 2.53
CA TRP A 43 12.95 18.24 1.38
C TRP A 43 12.27 17.20 0.48
N GLN A 44 11.50 16.26 1.05
CA GLN A 44 10.76 15.24 0.29
C GLN A 44 9.66 15.88 -0.55
N GLU A 45 8.89 16.79 0.04
CA GLU A 45 7.85 17.55 -0.67
C GLU A 45 8.45 18.41 -1.77
N GLY A 46 9.61 18.99 -1.50
CA GLY A 46 10.39 19.72 -2.49
C GLY A 46 10.79 18.84 -3.69
N LEU A 47 11.18 17.59 -3.48
CA LEU A 47 11.49 16.63 -4.55
C LEU A 47 10.23 16.20 -5.30
N ARG A 48 9.15 15.90 -4.58
CA ARG A 48 7.84 15.57 -5.18
C ARG A 48 7.35 16.72 -6.07
N GLY A 49 7.33 17.93 -5.53
CA GLY A 49 6.88 19.12 -6.26
C GLY A 49 7.68 19.39 -7.53
N VAL A 50 8.98 19.12 -7.50
CA VAL A 50 9.85 19.27 -8.67
C VAL A 50 9.56 18.21 -9.72
N LEU A 51 9.47 16.93 -9.32
CA LEU A 51 9.19 15.81 -10.23
C LEU A 51 7.83 15.96 -10.90
N TYR A 52 6.75 16.18 -10.13
CA TYR A 52 5.40 16.35 -10.67
C TYR A 52 5.27 17.57 -11.58
N ARG A 53 5.98 18.66 -11.29
CA ARG A 53 6.00 19.86 -12.12
C ARG A 53 6.71 19.61 -13.44
N ASP A 54 7.82 18.89 -13.42
CA ASP A 54 8.57 18.53 -14.61
C ASP A 54 7.78 17.56 -15.50
N MET A 55 7.13 16.55 -14.93
CA MET A 55 6.23 15.64 -15.66
C MET A 55 5.13 16.37 -16.44
N LYS A 56 4.62 17.51 -15.92
CA LYS A 56 3.60 18.33 -16.58
C LYS A 56 4.18 19.21 -17.71
N LYS A 57 5.48 19.54 -17.65
CA LYS A 57 6.09 20.56 -18.51
C LYS A 57 6.98 19.98 -19.61
N SER A 58 7.71 18.90 -19.36
CA SER A 58 8.85 18.52 -20.19
C SER A 58 8.88 17.07 -20.65
N ASN A 59 7.95 16.22 -20.29
CA ASN A 59 7.97 14.78 -20.60
C ASN A 59 9.29 14.07 -20.22
N ARG A 60 10.15 14.67 -19.40
CA ARG A 60 11.43 14.12 -18.97
C ARG A 60 11.22 12.88 -18.10
N PHE A 61 10.14 12.88 -17.33
CA PHE A 61 9.71 11.78 -16.49
C PHE A 61 8.28 11.37 -16.81
N LYS A 62 7.97 10.12 -16.53
CA LYS A 62 6.60 9.58 -16.58
C LYS A 62 6.33 8.71 -15.35
N LYS A 63 5.07 8.65 -14.94
CA LYS A 63 4.63 7.72 -13.89
C LYS A 63 4.30 6.39 -14.56
N ILE A 64 4.97 5.31 -14.14
CA ILE A 64 4.76 3.95 -14.66
C ILE A 64 4.09 3.03 -13.65
N GLY A 65 3.97 3.48 -12.40
CA GLY A 65 3.31 2.76 -11.31
C GLY A 65 3.02 3.69 -10.15
N LEU A 66 2.46 3.16 -9.08
CA LEU A 66 2.20 3.91 -7.85
C LEU A 66 3.50 4.19 -7.13
N GLY A 67 3.85 5.47 -7.03
CA GLY A 67 5.12 5.90 -6.47
C GLY A 67 6.35 5.47 -7.26
N ILE A 68 6.17 4.91 -8.48
CA ILE A 68 7.25 4.49 -9.37
C ILE A 68 7.26 5.39 -10.61
N PHE A 69 8.42 5.95 -10.90
CA PHE A 69 8.65 6.87 -11.98
C PHE A 69 9.72 6.33 -12.91
N ALA A 70 9.66 6.73 -14.17
CA ALA A 70 10.65 6.40 -15.17
C ALA A 70 11.06 7.65 -15.95
N LEU A 71 12.21 7.57 -16.61
CA LEU A 71 12.61 8.53 -17.62
C LEU A 71 11.60 8.51 -18.77
N GLY A 72 11.33 9.64 -19.40
CA GLY A 72 10.38 9.74 -20.51
C GLY A 72 10.72 8.80 -21.67
N GLU A 73 12.01 8.67 -21.97
CA GLU A 73 12.59 7.78 -23.00
C GLU A 73 12.63 6.28 -22.58
N TYR A 74 12.35 5.96 -21.32
CA TYR A 74 12.36 4.58 -20.84
C TYR A 74 11.37 3.73 -21.62
N LYS A 75 11.88 2.78 -22.39
CA LYS A 75 11.08 1.73 -23.02
C LYS A 75 11.09 0.55 -22.05
N GLU A 76 9.91 0.13 -21.65
CA GLU A 76 9.74 -1.13 -20.92
C GLU A 76 10.28 -2.25 -21.81
N GLU A 77 11.55 -2.63 -21.63
CA GLU A 77 12.03 -3.87 -22.22
C GLU A 77 11.22 -4.99 -21.57
N ALA A 78 10.48 -5.72 -22.39
CA ALA A 78 9.69 -6.87 -22.00
C ALA A 78 10.61 -8.00 -21.52
N LYS A 79 11.17 -7.87 -20.33
CA LYS A 79 11.52 -9.02 -19.51
C LYS A 79 10.25 -9.39 -18.75
N PRO A 80 9.89 -10.67 -18.62
CA PRO A 80 8.84 -11.10 -17.71
C PRO A 80 9.33 -10.90 -16.28
N LYS A 81 9.37 -9.65 -15.81
CA LYS A 81 9.28 -9.33 -14.40
C LYS A 81 7.82 -9.54 -14.07
N ASP A 82 7.55 -10.34 -13.07
CA ASP A 82 6.22 -10.47 -12.53
C ASP A 82 5.66 -9.05 -12.36
N LYS A 83 4.67 -8.75 -13.21
CA LYS A 83 4.03 -7.43 -13.24
C LYS A 83 3.41 -7.27 -11.86
N ILE A 84 3.94 -6.37 -11.03
CA ILE A 84 3.32 -6.02 -9.76
C ILE A 84 1.89 -5.63 -10.10
N ARG A 85 0.95 -6.50 -9.74
CA ARG A 85 -0.47 -6.25 -9.96
C ARG A 85 -0.88 -5.14 -9.01
N MET A 86 -1.71 -4.22 -9.46
CA MET A 86 -2.27 -3.18 -8.61
C MET A 86 -2.90 -3.77 -7.33
N HIS A 87 -3.60 -4.88 -7.48
CA HIS A 87 -4.18 -5.65 -6.39
C HIS A 87 -3.14 -5.96 -5.31
N SER A 88 -2.10 -6.70 -5.64
CA SER A 88 -1.04 -7.09 -4.69
C SER A 88 -0.28 -5.88 -4.12
N PHE A 89 -0.16 -4.80 -4.89
CA PHE A 89 0.44 -3.56 -4.38
C PHE A 89 -0.43 -2.93 -3.27
N ILE A 90 -1.73 -2.84 -3.48
CA ILE A 90 -2.68 -2.31 -2.47
C ILE A 90 -2.77 -3.23 -1.25
N GLU A 91 -2.79 -4.55 -1.45
CA GLU A 91 -2.72 -5.52 -0.34
C GLU A 91 -1.47 -5.28 0.52
N GLY A 92 -0.30 -5.12 -0.11
CA GLY A 92 0.95 -4.85 0.59
C GLY A 92 0.91 -3.55 1.40
N LEU A 93 0.32 -2.48 0.85
CA LEU A 93 0.10 -1.23 1.60
C LEU A 93 -0.82 -1.47 2.82
N CYS A 94 -1.90 -2.25 2.66
CA CYS A 94 -2.79 -2.59 3.77
C CYS A 94 -2.07 -3.42 4.85
N ILE A 95 -1.17 -4.34 4.47
CA ILE A 95 -0.36 -5.11 5.42
C ILE A 95 0.57 -4.18 6.22
N GLU A 96 1.35 -3.33 5.54
CA GLU A 96 2.27 -2.43 6.21
C GLU A 96 1.55 -1.41 7.10
N LEU A 97 0.40 -0.89 6.66
CA LEU A 97 -0.46 -0.02 7.49
C LEU A 97 -0.90 -0.73 8.79
N GLY A 98 -1.24 -2.01 8.70
CA GLY A 98 -1.54 -2.82 9.88
C GLY A 98 -0.36 -2.91 10.85
N ASN A 99 0.83 -3.17 10.32
CA ASN A 99 2.06 -3.23 11.10
C ASN A 99 2.40 -1.88 11.75
N PHE A 100 2.27 -0.76 11.05
CA PHE A 100 2.44 0.58 11.64
C PHE A 100 1.48 0.84 12.78
N ASN A 101 0.25 0.34 12.67
CA ASN A 101 -0.80 0.50 13.67
C ASN A 101 -0.79 -0.61 14.74
N LYS A 102 0.29 -1.42 14.81
CA LYS A 102 0.52 -2.45 15.84
C LYS A 102 -0.50 -3.59 15.85
N TYR A 103 -1.13 -3.86 14.72
CA TYR A 103 -1.89 -5.08 14.49
C TYR A 103 -0.98 -6.23 14.04
N LEU A 104 -1.43 -7.46 14.26
CA LEU A 104 -0.92 -8.60 13.53
C LEU A 104 -1.63 -8.66 12.19
N THR A 105 -0.89 -8.94 11.13
CA THR A 105 -1.39 -8.89 9.75
C THR A 105 -1.29 -10.26 9.08
N TYR A 106 -2.33 -10.62 8.35
CA TYR A 106 -2.41 -11.84 7.54
C TYR A 106 -2.79 -11.47 6.11
N THR A 107 -2.33 -12.25 5.12
CA THR A 107 -2.75 -12.16 3.72
C THR A 107 -3.15 -13.51 3.16
N ALA A 108 -4.16 -13.50 2.27
CA ALA A 108 -4.61 -14.69 1.54
C ALA A 108 -3.66 -15.08 0.40
N ASP A 109 -2.87 -14.16 -0.14
CA ASP A 109 -1.92 -14.40 -1.24
C ASP A 109 -0.47 -14.13 -0.82
N PRO A 110 0.11 -14.98 0.07
CA PRO A 110 1.46 -14.77 0.59
C PRO A 110 2.55 -14.78 -0.48
N SER A 111 2.28 -15.39 -1.63
CA SER A 111 3.24 -15.54 -2.74
C SER A 111 3.20 -14.38 -3.74
N ALA A 112 2.21 -13.49 -3.65
CA ALA A 112 2.12 -12.37 -4.57
C ALA A 112 3.29 -11.39 -4.41
N VAL A 113 3.82 -10.94 -5.53
CA VAL A 113 4.90 -9.93 -5.55
C VAL A 113 4.32 -8.56 -5.25
N TYR A 114 4.88 -7.91 -4.24
CA TYR A 114 4.45 -6.59 -3.77
C TYR A 114 5.33 -5.48 -4.31
N ARG A 115 6.60 -5.44 -3.92
CA ARG A 115 7.58 -4.45 -4.38
C ARG A 115 9.01 -5.01 -4.27
N ASP A 116 9.91 -4.49 -5.09
CA ASP A 116 11.35 -4.83 -5.07
C ASP A 116 11.61 -6.36 -5.11
N ASN A 117 10.75 -7.13 -5.80
CA ASN A 117 10.71 -8.60 -5.84
C ASN A 117 10.47 -9.28 -4.47
N LEU A 118 9.97 -8.55 -3.47
CA LEU A 118 9.53 -9.09 -2.19
C LEU A 118 8.07 -9.51 -2.29
N HIS A 119 7.71 -10.56 -1.55
CA HIS A 119 6.37 -11.12 -1.52
C HIS A 119 5.55 -10.54 -0.36
N LEU A 120 4.23 -10.65 -0.42
CA LEU A 120 3.36 -10.22 0.67
C LEU A 120 3.68 -10.92 1.99
N SER A 121 4.13 -12.19 1.93
CA SER A 121 4.60 -12.95 3.10
C SER A 121 5.78 -12.31 3.83
N ASP A 122 6.62 -11.53 3.13
CA ASP A 122 7.79 -10.88 3.73
C ASP A 122 7.38 -9.70 4.63
N PHE A 123 6.16 -9.21 4.48
CA PHE A 123 5.59 -8.09 5.22
C PHE A 123 4.50 -8.50 6.21
N ALA A 124 3.75 -9.57 5.91
CA ALA A 124 2.72 -10.07 6.81
C ALA A 124 3.37 -10.63 8.08
N SER A 125 2.84 -10.22 9.24
CA SER A 125 3.37 -10.67 10.53
C SER A 125 2.92 -12.10 10.91
N MET A 126 1.95 -12.64 10.19
CA MET A 126 1.43 -14.00 10.39
C MET A 126 1.35 -14.75 9.07
N GLN A 127 1.89 -15.97 9.05
CA GLN A 127 1.79 -16.86 7.89
C GLN A 127 0.44 -17.60 7.84
N ASN A 128 -0.17 -17.86 8.99
CA ASN A 128 -1.42 -18.58 9.09
C ASN A 128 -2.37 -17.85 10.04
N LEU A 129 -3.68 -17.89 9.72
CA LEU A 129 -4.70 -17.46 10.67
C LEU A 129 -4.79 -18.44 11.84
N PRO A 130 -4.92 -17.96 13.08
CA PRO A 130 -5.21 -18.80 14.23
C PRO A 130 -6.64 -19.36 14.16
N ASP A 131 -6.89 -20.41 14.90
CA ASP A 131 -8.24 -20.98 15.05
C ASP A 131 -9.05 -20.12 16.04
N PHE A 132 -9.52 -18.96 15.57
CA PHE A 132 -10.26 -17.99 16.38
C PHE A 132 -11.77 -18.30 16.45
N SER A 133 -12.26 -19.28 15.69
CA SER A 133 -13.68 -19.66 15.60
C SER A 133 -13.86 -21.07 15.06
N TYR A 134 -15.11 -21.42 14.64
CA TYR A 134 -15.41 -22.66 13.94
C TYR A 134 -14.60 -22.76 12.64
N ASN A 135 -14.19 -23.98 12.30
CA ASN A 135 -13.30 -24.22 11.14
C ASN A 135 -13.86 -23.68 9.83
N GLU A 136 -15.19 -23.72 9.65
CA GLU A 136 -15.86 -23.21 8.45
C GLU A 136 -15.67 -21.70 8.32
N ILE A 137 -15.79 -20.97 9.44
CA ILE A 137 -15.59 -19.51 9.46
C ILE A 137 -14.12 -19.17 9.21
N VAL A 138 -13.21 -19.88 9.88
CA VAL A 138 -11.76 -19.67 9.72
C VAL A 138 -11.34 -20.00 8.28
N HIS A 139 -11.89 -21.06 7.68
CA HIS A 139 -11.61 -21.43 6.29
C HIS A 139 -12.01 -20.33 5.30
N GLU A 140 -13.20 -19.76 5.45
CA GLU A 140 -13.62 -18.64 4.59
C GLU A 140 -12.83 -17.37 4.87
N ALA A 141 -12.51 -17.08 6.14
CA ALA A 141 -11.68 -15.93 6.50
C ALA A 141 -10.28 -15.99 5.87
N ARG A 142 -9.71 -17.18 5.68
CA ARG A 142 -8.41 -17.35 4.99
C ARG A 142 -8.39 -16.85 3.55
N ARG A 143 -9.55 -16.60 2.95
CA ARG A 143 -9.72 -16.10 1.58
C ARG A 143 -9.87 -14.58 1.50
N ILE A 144 -9.89 -13.89 2.64
CA ILE A 144 -9.93 -12.43 2.72
C ILE A 144 -8.53 -11.90 2.42
N ASP A 145 -8.45 -10.92 1.53
CA ASP A 145 -7.17 -10.43 1.00
C ASP A 145 -6.22 -9.99 2.12
N VAL A 146 -6.67 -9.13 3.07
CA VAL A 146 -5.85 -8.74 4.23
C VAL A 146 -6.71 -8.70 5.49
N ILE A 147 -6.19 -9.30 6.59
CA ILE A 147 -6.82 -9.27 7.90
C ILE A 147 -5.85 -8.67 8.92
N TRP A 148 -6.35 -7.74 9.71
CA TRP A 148 -5.68 -7.24 10.91
C TRP A 148 -6.29 -7.88 12.15
N LEU A 149 -5.43 -8.50 12.96
CA LEU A 149 -5.83 -9.11 14.24
C LEU A 149 -5.24 -8.30 15.38
N ASN A 150 -5.91 -8.34 16.52
CA ASN A 150 -5.37 -7.71 17.71
C ASN A 150 -4.03 -8.36 18.12
N SER A 151 -3.06 -7.54 18.52
CA SER A 151 -1.72 -8.01 18.91
C SER A 151 -1.64 -8.51 20.35
N LYS A 152 -2.62 -8.17 21.19
CA LYS A 152 -2.66 -8.56 22.60
C LYS A 152 -3.81 -9.53 22.87
N GLY A 153 -3.61 -10.50 23.76
CA GLY A 153 -4.61 -11.51 24.11
C GLY A 153 -4.90 -12.49 22.98
N LEU A 154 -6.14 -12.96 22.89
CA LEU A 154 -6.61 -13.84 21.82
C LEU A 154 -6.66 -13.07 20.50
N LYS A 155 -6.29 -13.76 19.42
CA LYS A 155 -6.11 -13.14 18.09
C LYS A 155 -7.43 -13.14 17.32
N PHE A 156 -8.28 -12.15 17.56
CA PHE A 156 -9.52 -11.97 16.82
C PHE A 156 -9.36 -10.96 15.68
N PRO A 157 -10.06 -11.16 14.54
CA PRO A 157 -10.12 -10.18 13.45
C PRO A 157 -10.69 -8.83 13.94
N GLN A 158 -9.99 -7.74 13.70
CA GLN A 158 -10.41 -6.38 14.04
C GLN A 158 -10.82 -5.60 12.80
N LYS A 159 -10.03 -5.73 11.74
CA LYS A 159 -10.27 -5.08 10.45
C LYS A 159 -9.97 -6.04 9.32
N VAL A 160 -10.77 -6.00 8.29
CA VAL A 160 -10.54 -6.77 7.07
C VAL A 160 -10.60 -5.85 5.86
N PHE A 161 -9.75 -6.15 4.89
CA PHE A 161 -9.63 -5.39 3.65
C PHE A 161 -9.80 -6.36 2.49
N GLU A 162 -10.71 -6.03 1.61
CA GLU A 162 -10.96 -6.72 0.35
C GLU A 162 -10.60 -5.77 -0.79
N VAL A 163 -9.62 -6.13 -1.57
CA VAL A 163 -9.12 -5.33 -2.70
C VAL A 163 -9.86 -5.71 -3.97
N VAL A 164 -10.57 -4.78 -4.56
CA VAL A 164 -11.50 -5.03 -5.67
C VAL A 164 -11.06 -4.27 -6.92
N ASP A 165 -10.28 -4.90 -7.79
CA ASP A 165 -9.88 -4.32 -9.08
C ASP A 165 -11.00 -4.35 -10.11
N SER A 166 -11.84 -5.40 -10.07
CA SER A 166 -12.95 -5.61 -10.99
C SER A 166 -14.28 -5.58 -10.25
N ILE A 167 -15.25 -4.89 -10.84
CA ILE A 167 -16.59 -4.78 -10.29
C ILE A 167 -17.29 -6.14 -10.14
N SER A 168 -16.90 -7.13 -10.95
CA SER A 168 -17.46 -8.50 -10.89
C SER A 168 -17.09 -9.24 -9.60
N THR A 169 -16.00 -8.86 -8.92
CA THR A 169 -15.56 -9.50 -7.68
C THR A 169 -16.13 -8.85 -6.42
N LEU A 170 -16.81 -7.70 -6.56
CA LEU A 170 -17.32 -6.90 -5.44
C LEU A 170 -18.28 -7.70 -4.53
N ASN A 171 -19.25 -8.43 -5.10
CA ASN A 171 -20.18 -9.23 -4.30
C ASN A 171 -19.46 -10.35 -3.53
N GLY A 172 -18.42 -10.93 -4.12
CA GLY A 172 -17.58 -11.92 -3.44
C GLY A 172 -16.88 -11.34 -2.22
N ALA A 173 -16.35 -10.11 -2.35
CA ALA A 173 -15.71 -9.38 -1.27
C ALA A 173 -16.66 -9.11 -0.09
N PHE A 174 -17.88 -8.64 -0.38
CA PHE A 174 -18.90 -8.47 0.65
C PHE A 174 -19.24 -9.78 1.35
N ASN A 175 -19.46 -10.87 0.60
CA ASN A 175 -19.83 -12.17 1.15
C ASN A 175 -18.73 -12.78 2.02
N ARG A 176 -17.44 -12.63 1.65
CA ARG A 176 -16.32 -13.08 2.49
C ARG A 176 -16.26 -12.29 3.78
N SER A 177 -16.37 -10.97 3.71
CA SER A 177 -16.40 -10.10 4.89
C SER A 177 -17.53 -10.47 5.86
N LEU A 178 -18.72 -10.79 5.36
CA LEU A 178 -19.88 -11.16 6.17
C LEU A 178 -19.69 -12.48 6.95
N GLN A 179 -18.75 -13.35 6.58
CA GLN A 179 -18.43 -14.52 7.41
C GLN A 179 -17.97 -14.11 8.81
N LEU A 180 -17.46 -12.90 8.96
CA LEU A 180 -17.01 -12.33 10.23
C LEU A 180 -18.05 -11.43 10.90
N LYS A 181 -19.31 -11.46 10.50
CA LYS A 181 -20.37 -10.60 11.05
C LYS A 181 -20.58 -10.72 12.55
N ASN A 182 -20.31 -11.89 13.13
CA ASN A 182 -20.48 -12.18 14.55
C ASN A 182 -19.28 -11.70 15.41
N PHE A 183 -18.23 -11.17 14.80
CA PHE A 183 -17.09 -10.58 15.48
C PHE A 183 -17.21 -9.04 15.44
N VAL A 184 -16.53 -8.37 16.36
CA VAL A 184 -16.39 -6.91 16.35
C VAL A 184 -15.30 -6.55 15.32
N THR A 185 -15.65 -6.65 14.04
CA THR A 185 -14.73 -6.47 12.90
C THR A 185 -15.24 -5.35 12.00
N GLU A 186 -14.38 -4.45 11.57
CA GLU A 186 -14.67 -3.44 10.55
C GLU A 186 -14.30 -3.98 9.17
N PHE A 187 -15.11 -3.68 8.16
CA PHE A 187 -14.98 -4.20 6.80
C PHE A 187 -14.64 -3.06 5.83
N TYR A 188 -13.55 -3.19 5.11
CA TYR A 188 -13.07 -2.21 4.15
C TYR A 188 -13.06 -2.81 2.74
N ILE A 189 -13.85 -2.23 1.85
CA ILE A 189 -13.79 -2.52 0.42
C ILE A 189 -12.87 -1.49 -0.20
N VAL A 190 -11.70 -1.95 -0.62
CA VAL A 190 -10.63 -1.10 -1.18
C VAL A 190 -10.66 -1.23 -2.69
N ALA A 191 -11.02 -0.18 -3.39
CA ALA A 191 -11.26 -0.24 -4.84
C ALA A 191 -10.95 1.09 -5.54
N PRO A 192 -10.73 1.10 -6.87
CA PRO A 192 -10.67 2.34 -7.63
C PRO A 192 -11.96 3.17 -7.46
N GLU A 193 -11.84 4.50 -7.43
CA GLU A 193 -12.96 5.42 -7.24
C GLU A 193 -14.13 5.16 -8.19
N LYS A 194 -13.88 4.75 -9.42
CA LYS A 194 -14.91 4.38 -10.42
C LYS A 194 -15.87 3.26 -9.96
N HIS A 195 -15.54 2.53 -8.89
CA HIS A 195 -16.38 1.46 -8.33
C HIS A 195 -17.27 1.92 -7.17
N ARG A 196 -17.14 3.16 -6.71
CA ARG A 196 -17.89 3.72 -5.58
C ARG A 196 -19.41 3.62 -5.77
N ASP A 197 -19.91 4.00 -6.92
CA ASP A 197 -21.35 3.96 -7.18
C ASP A 197 -21.91 2.53 -7.08
N LYS A 198 -21.15 1.56 -7.57
CA LYS A 198 -21.56 0.15 -7.46
C LYS A 198 -21.49 -0.37 -6.04
N TYR A 199 -20.45 0.05 -5.27
CA TYR A 199 -20.41 -0.23 -3.84
C TYR A 199 -21.62 0.32 -3.12
N LEU A 200 -21.99 1.59 -3.36
CA LEU A 200 -23.15 2.22 -2.73
C LEU A 200 -24.45 1.48 -3.07
N GLN A 201 -24.64 1.06 -4.33
CA GLN A 201 -25.78 0.24 -4.73
C GLN A 201 -25.78 -1.13 -4.04
N THR A 202 -24.62 -1.76 -3.89
CA THR A 202 -24.50 -3.11 -3.32
C THR A 202 -24.76 -3.11 -1.83
N ILE A 203 -24.24 -2.14 -1.07
CA ILE A 203 -24.41 -2.06 0.39
C ILE A 203 -25.88 -1.80 0.80
N GLU A 204 -26.71 -1.27 -0.12
CA GLU A 204 -28.13 -1.07 0.11
C GLU A 204 -28.96 -2.35 -0.03
N LEU A 205 -28.40 -3.45 -0.52
CA LEU A 205 -29.12 -4.72 -0.60
C LEU A 205 -29.43 -5.25 0.80
N GLU A 206 -30.61 -5.88 0.94
CA GLU A 206 -31.13 -6.41 2.22
C GLU A 206 -30.12 -7.28 2.96
N ALA A 207 -29.37 -8.10 2.23
CA ALA A 207 -28.36 -8.99 2.81
C ALA A 207 -27.26 -8.27 3.63
N TYR A 208 -27.03 -6.98 3.38
CA TYR A 208 -25.97 -6.19 4.00
C TYR A 208 -26.47 -5.13 4.99
N GLN A 209 -27.77 -4.87 5.05
CA GLN A 209 -28.38 -3.77 5.83
C GLN A 209 -28.01 -3.82 7.30
N GLU A 210 -28.08 -5.00 7.91
CA GLU A 210 -27.76 -5.21 9.31
C GLU A 210 -26.31 -4.82 9.65
N GLN A 211 -25.38 -5.04 8.73
CA GLN A 211 -23.96 -4.80 8.92
C GLN A 211 -23.45 -3.52 8.19
N LYS A 212 -24.32 -2.77 7.54
CA LYS A 212 -23.99 -1.63 6.68
C LYS A 212 -23.04 -0.62 7.34
N LYS A 213 -23.26 -0.31 8.62
CA LYS A 213 -22.45 0.66 9.36
C LYS A 213 -21.00 0.20 9.60
N ARG A 214 -20.73 -1.08 9.41
CA ARG A 214 -19.38 -1.66 9.58
C ARG A 214 -18.60 -1.70 8.27
N PHE A 215 -19.25 -1.47 7.14
CA PHE A 215 -18.61 -1.41 5.83
C PHE A 215 -18.19 0.01 5.49
N SER A 216 -16.98 0.14 4.98
CA SER A 216 -16.43 1.37 4.45
C SER A 216 -15.84 1.16 3.06
N PHE A 217 -16.10 2.09 2.16
CA PHE A 217 -15.40 2.16 0.88
C PHE A 217 -14.16 3.04 1.05
N VAL A 218 -13.01 2.52 0.63
CA VAL A 218 -11.75 3.26 0.62
C VAL A 218 -11.19 3.20 -0.80
N ASN A 219 -10.88 4.34 -1.40
CA ASN A 219 -10.26 4.32 -2.71
C ASN A 219 -8.74 4.06 -2.61
N TYR A 220 -8.13 3.68 -3.73
CA TYR A 220 -6.70 3.38 -3.77
C TYR A 220 -5.82 4.59 -3.42
N ASP A 221 -6.24 5.79 -3.81
CA ASP A 221 -5.49 7.02 -3.51
C ASP A 221 -5.52 7.33 -2.01
N ASP A 222 -6.65 7.06 -1.32
CA ASP A 222 -6.76 7.23 0.14
C ASP A 222 -5.82 6.25 0.89
N ILE A 223 -5.73 4.98 0.45
CA ILE A 223 -4.78 4.00 1.03
C ILE A 223 -3.34 4.49 0.86
N MET A 224 -3.01 5.00 -0.31
CA MET A 224 -1.66 5.51 -0.58
C MET A 224 -1.33 6.76 0.25
N GLU A 225 -2.29 7.69 0.38
CA GLU A 225 -2.12 8.89 1.19
C GLU A 225 -1.95 8.53 2.68
N TRP A 226 -2.75 7.60 3.17
CA TRP A 226 -2.62 7.10 4.54
C TRP A 226 -1.25 6.45 4.76
N TYR A 227 -0.81 5.59 3.83
CA TYR A 227 0.51 4.96 3.92
C TYR A 227 1.65 5.99 3.94
N GLU A 228 1.61 6.99 3.07
CA GLU A 228 2.60 8.08 3.06
C GLU A 228 2.60 8.87 4.37
N SER A 229 1.44 9.07 4.97
CA SER A 229 1.29 9.76 6.26
C SER A 229 1.93 8.95 7.40
N GLU A 230 1.70 7.64 7.45
CA GLU A 230 2.31 6.77 8.47
C GLU A 230 3.83 6.66 8.29
N LEU A 231 4.33 6.55 7.06
CA LEU A 231 5.77 6.60 6.79
C LEU A 231 6.42 7.90 7.29
N ARG A 232 5.76 9.04 7.05
CA ARG A 232 6.24 10.34 7.53
C ARG A 232 6.31 10.36 9.06
N LYS A 233 5.26 9.90 9.71
CA LYS A 233 5.16 9.80 11.17
C LYS A 233 6.24 8.89 11.77
N ASP A 234 6.47 7.72 11.16
CA ASP A 234 7.50 6.78 11.59
C ASP A 234 8.91 7.37 11.44
N ASN A 235 9.19 8.02 10.31
CA ASN A 235 10.47 8.71 10.08
C ASN A 235 10.72 9.83 11.11
N ILE A 236 9.68 10.59 11.48
CA ILE A 236 9.80 11.62 12.51
C ILE A 236 10.09 10.98 13.88
N LYS A 237 9.38 9.91 14.23
CA LYS A 237 9.61 9.17 15.48
C LYS A 237 11.03 8.64 15.57
N ARG A 238 11.52 7.99 14.51
CA ARG A 238 12.91 7.49 14.44
C ARG A 238 13.94 8.61 14.59
N LYS A 239 13.67 9.77 13.99
CA LYS A 239 14.54 10.95 14.10
C LYS A 239 14.59 11.52 15.52
N LEU A 240 13.44 11.57 16.22
CA LEU A 240 13.33 12.18 17.54
C LEU A 240 13.76 11.25 18.68
N PHE A 241 13.42 9.97 18.57
CA PHE A 241 13.57 8.99 19.67
C PHE A 241 14.64 7.92 19.39
N GLY A 242 15.31 7.98 18.23
CA GLY A 242 16.18 6.92 17.76
C GLY A 242 15.39 5.68 17.33
N ASN A 243 16.12 4.62 16.94
CA ASN A 243 15.49 3.32 16.73
C ASN A 243 15.10 2.76 18.12
N GLU A 244 13.88 3.05 18.57
CA GLU A 244 13.30 2.24 19.64
C GLU A 244 13.35 0.79 19.15
N ARG A 245 14.21 -0.01 19.77
CA ARG A 245 14.23 -1.45 19.56
C ARG A 245 12.80 -1.92 19.79
N SER A 246 12.23 -2.55 18.76
CA SER A 246 10.96 -3.27 18.92
C SER A 246 11.14 -4.19 20.12
N PHE A 247 10.51 -3.83 21.24
CA PHE A 247 10.36 -4.78 22.34
C PHE A 247 9.42 -5.87 21.83
N ALA A 248 9.98 -7.06 21.71
CA ALA A 248 9.30 -8.30 21.40
C ALA A 248 8.17 -8.60 22.38
#